data_0b99ea455a26cd5439f669e898b77a2d
#
_entry.id   0b99ea455a26cd5439f669e898b77a2d
#
_cell.length_a   1.000
_cell.length_b   1.000
_cell.length_c   1.000
_cell.angle_alpha   90.00
_cell.angle_beta   90.00
_cell.angle_gamma   90.00
#
_symmetry.space_group_name_H-M   'P 1'
#
loop_
_entity.id
_entity.type
_entity.pdbx_description
1 polymer ?
#
loop_
_entity_poly.entity_id
_entity_poly.type
_entity_poly.pdbx_seq_one_letter_code
_entity_poly.pdbx_strand_id
1 'polypeptide(L)'
;EYFNFEDALIFNSGYDANLAVFNIFKNNNVVIFSDQQNHASIIDGIKLSGLSKVIYQHLNYDDLESHLARDSHPDVQKVIVSDSVFSTNGAKADINRLVNLKQRYNAILIIDASHSLGLNLFECHADIDIVTSSLSKAWGAHGGLILSSKDIKDLIINKGRSLIYSSSLPSYHLYFIQVSLQHVIEDTYRREKLNALSEYFNHQFMELFPNQPLSNTPIKNIVCDSLVSAQAQYDMLFEHGIFVSYLRYPTVSQPTLRISLSYFHDTDDIDRLFNVMKQYDEGDSYV
;
A
#
# COMPACT_ATOMS: atom_id res chain seq x y z
N GLU A 1 15.52 15.52 -0.36
CA GLU A 1 15.05 16.83 0.13
C GLU A 1 13.52 16.92 0.17
N TYR A 2 12.79 16.67 -0.94
CA TYR A 2 11.31 16.85 -0.98
C TYR A 2 10.57 16.00 0.06
N PHE A 3 11.02 14.78 0.32
CA PHE A 3 10.40 13.86 1.28
C PHE A 3 11.03 13.92 2.68
N ASN A 4 11.88 14.89 2.99
CA ASN A 4 12.55 15.07 4.29
C ASN A 4 13.37 13.85 4.78
N PHE A 5 13.95 13.09 3.87
CA PHE A 5 14.91 12.04 4.17
C PHE A 5 16.32 12.45 3.71
N GLU A 6 17.35 11.94 4.38
CA GLU A 6 18.74 12.27 4.08
C GLU A 6 19.17 11.70 2.74
N ASP A 7 18.65 10.50 2.37
CA ASP A 7 19.11 9.79 1.18
C ASP A 7 18.03 8.89 0.57
N ALA A 8 18.28 8.42 -0.64
CA ALA A 8 17.38 7.57 -1.39
C ALA A 8 18.12 6.52 -2.23
N LEU A 9 17.44 5.40 -2.50
CA LEU A 9 17.89 4.36 -3.44
C LEU A 9 16.77 4.02 -4.42
N ILE A 10 17.13 3.85 -5.68
CA ILE A 10 16.22 3.38 -6.73
C ILE A 10 16.46 1.90 -7.02
N PHE A 11 15.39 1.16 -7.17
CA PHE A 11 15.33 -0.28 -7.44
C PHE A 11 14.58 -0.57 -8.73
N ASN A 12 14.70 -1.79 -9.25
CA ASN A 12 13.95 -2.22 -10.42
C ASN A 12 12.44 -2.31 -10.15
N SER A 13 12.03 -2.55 -8.91
CA SER A 13 10.62 -2.59 -8.51
C SER A 13 10.45 -2.27 -7.03
N GLY A 14 9.24 -1.90 -6.61
CA GLY A 14 8.90 -1.81 -5.18
C GLY A 14 9.03 -3.16 -4.47
N TYR A 15 8.83 -4.27 -5.19
CA TYR A 15 9.06 -5.61 -4.67
C TYR A 15 10.53 -5.80 -4.27
N ASP A 16 11.48 -5.46 -5.16
CA ASP A 16 12.92 -5.54 -4.91
C ASP A 16 13.36 -4.62 -3.77
N ALA A 17 12.75 -3.43 -3.67
CA ALA A 17 13.00 -2.50 -2.57
C ALA A 17 12.63 -3.14 -1.22
N ASN A 18 11.44 -3.74 -1.10
CA ASN A 18 11.01 -4.43 0.11
C ASN A 18 11.91 -5.64 0.45
N LEU A 19 12.32 -6.43 -0.54
CA LEU A 19 13.28 -7.52 -0.29
C LEU A 19 14.61 -7.02 0.28
N ALA A 20 15.13 -5.90 -0.23
CA ALA A 20 16.42 -5.35 0.19
C ALA A 20 16.38 -4.86 1.63
N VAL A 21 15.29 -4.24 2.06
CA VAL A 21 15.14 -3.68 3.42
C VAL A 21 15.35 -4.75 4.48
N PHE A 22 14.75 -5.92 4.35
CA PHE A 22 14.86 -6.96 5.38
C PHE A 22 16.24 -7.64 5.40
N ASN A 23 17.01 -7.53 4.32
CA ASN A 23 18.36 -8.10 4.29
C ASN A 23 19.35 -7.37 5.24
N ILE A 24 19.13 -6.10 5.56
CA ILE A 24 20.03 -5.36 6.46
C ILE A 24 20.00 -5.92 7.89
N PHE A 25 18.89 -6.52 8.30
CA PHE A 25 18.69 -7.09 9.63
C PHE A 25 19.15 -8.54 9.74
N LYS A 26 19.47 -9.20 8.62
CA LYS A 26 19.89 -10.59 8.61
C LYS A 26 21.11 -10.81 9.50
N ASN A 27 21.08 -11.89 10.29
CA ASN A 27 22.10 -12.27 11.29
C ASN A 27 22.13 -11.33 12.53
N ASN A 28 21.16 -10.45 12.71
CA ASN A 28 21.00 -9.66 13.92
C ASN A 28 19.88 -10.27 14.77
N ASN A 29 19.88 -9.97 16.06
CA ASN A 29 18.81 -10.37 16.98
C ASN A 29 17.62 -9.41 16.81
N VAL A 30 16.74 -9.70 15.85
CA VAL A 30 15.64 -8.82 15.40
C VAL A 30 14.33 -9.60 15.37
N VAL A 31 13.25 -8.96 15.81
CA VAL A 31 11.87 -9.44 15.63
C VAL A 31 11.09 -8.41 14.83
N ILE A 32 10.43 -8.90 13.78
CA ILE A 32 9.57 -8.07 12.89
C ILE A 32 8.11 -8.17 13.33
N PHE A 33 7.48 -7.05 13.61
CA PHE A 33 6.05 -6.93 13.88
C PHE A 33 5.36 -6.43 12.59
N SER A 34 4.63 -7.31 11.92
CA SER A 34 4.05 -7.08 10.60
C SER A 34 2.53 -7.07 10.64
N ASP A 35 1.89 -6.08 10.02
CA ASP A 35 0.44 -6.10 9.82
C ASP A 35 0.02 -7.34 9.01
N GLN A 36 -1.11 -7.93 9.39
CA GLN A 36 -1.65 -9.16 8.78
C GLN A 36 -1.92 -9.01 7.27
N GLN A 37 -2.23 -7.79 6.81
CA GLN A 37 -2.55 -7.51 5.41
C GLN A 37 -1.44 -6.81 4.65
N ASN A 38 -0.22 -6.76 5.18
CA ASN A 38 0.92 -6.23 4.45
C ASN A 38 1.10 -6.90 3.09
N HIS A 39 1.62 -6.13 2.14
CA HIS A 39 1.86 -6.58 0.78
C HIS A 39 2.77 -7.82 0.72
N ALA A 40 2.55 -8.69 -0.29
CA ALA A 40 3.29 -9.94 -0.48
C ALA A 40 4.83 -9.75 -0.49
N SER A 41 5.33 -8.64 -1.03
CA SER A 41 6.78 -8.33 -1.05
C SER A 41 7.38 -8.15 0.34
N ILE A 42 6.61 -7.60 1.29
CA ILE A 42 6.99 -7.48 2.70
C ILE A 42 7.05 -8.88 3.33
N ILE A 43 6.00 -9.68 3.12
CA ILE A 43 5.91 -11.05 3.62
C ILE A 43 7.08 -11.90 3.11
N ASP A 44 7.38 -11.81 1.82
CA ASP A 44 8.47 -12.57 1.19
C ASP A 44 9.85 -12.03 1.63
N GLY A 45 10.01 -10.73 1.78
CA GLY A 45 11.23 -10.12 2.30
C GLY A 45 11.57 -10.61 3.71
N ILE A 46 10.58 -10.64 4.60
CA ILE A 46 10.72 -11.19 5.96
C ILE A 46 11.07 -12.69 5.90
N LYS A 47 10.35 -13.45 5.09
CA LYS A 47 10.55 -14.90 4.95
C LYS A 47 11.96 -15.24 4.42
N LEU A 48 12.41 -14.54 3.38
CA LEU A 48 13.71 -14.76 2.76
C LEU A 48 14.90 -14.30 3.64
N SER A 49 14.67 -13.34 4.52
CA SER A 49 15.69 -12.90 5.49
C SER A 49 15.90 -13.92 6.61
N GLY A 50 14.94 -14.81 6.87
CA GLY A 50 14.96 -15.78 7.97
C GLY A 50 14.74 -15.13 9.35
N LEU A 51 14.25 -13.91 9.42
CA LEU A 51 13.99 -13.19 10.67
C LEU A 51 12.75 -13.73 11.39
N SER A 52 12.79 -13.67 12.72
CA SER A 52 11.63 -13.92 13.56
C SER A 52 10.56 -12.86 13.31
N LYS A 53 9.28 -13.28 13.30
CA LYS A 53 8.17 -12.37 13.04
C LYS A 53 7.00 -12.63 13.96
N VAL A 54 6.28 -11.56 14.28
CA VAL A 54 4.97 -11.55 14.91
C VAL A 54 4.01 -10.87 13.96
N ILE A 55 2.89 -11.51 13.67
CA ILE A 55 1.83 -10.92 12.83
C ILE A 55 0.75 -10.38 13.77
N TYR A 56 0.50 -9.06 13.68
CA TYR A 56 -0.60 -8.45 14.42
C TYR A 56 -1.84 -8.29 13.54
N GLN A 57 -3.01 -8.25 14.17
CA GLN A 57 -4.28 -8.10 13.49
C GLN A 57 -4.32 -6.79 12.70
N HIS A 58 -4.90 -6.85 11.50
CA HIS A 58 -4.96 -5.72 10.58
C HIS A 58 -5.46 -4.44 11.25
N LEU A 59 -4.63 -3.39 11.22
CA LEU A 59 -4.86 -2.07 11.82
C LEU A 59 -5.22 -2.09 13.33
N ASN A 60 -4.99 -3.20 14.02
CA ASN A 60 -5.22 -3.33 15.46
C ASN A 60 -3.94 -2.96 16.23
N TYR A 61 -3.80 -1.70 16.56
CA TYR A 61 -2.61 -1.18 17.26
C TYR A 61 -2.54 -1.59 18.73
N ASP A 62 -3.66 -1.96 19.35
CA ASP A 62 -3.69 -2.50 20.73
C ASP A 62 -3.12 -3.92 20.74
N ASP A 63 -3.43 -4.72 19.72
CA ASP A 63 -2.81 -6.02 19.50
C ASP A 63 -1.31 -5.89 19.23
N LEU A 64 -0.91 -4.96 18.35
CA LEU A 64 0.51 -4.64 18.12
C LEU A 64 1.22 -4.25 19.41
N GLU A 65 0.62 -3.35 20.20
CA GLU A 65 1.21 -2.89 21.47
C GLU A 65 1.36 -4.05 22.46
N SER A 66 0.36 -4.93 22.56
CA SER A 66 0.42 -6.10 23.42
C SER A 66 1.58 -7.03 23.05
N HIS A 67 1.85 -7.22 21.77
CA HIS A 67 2.99 -8.00 21.28
C HIS A 67 4.32 -7.32 21.56
N LEU A 68 4.43 -6.01 21.32
CA LEU A 68 5.64 -5.23 21.61
C LEU A 68 6.00 -5.25 23.10
N ALA A 69 5.00 -5.22 23.98
CA ALA A 69 5.19 -5.25 25.44
C ALA A 69 5.66 -6.63 25.96
N ARG A 70 5.17 -7.72 25.33
CA ARG A 70 5.55 -9.10 25.72
C ARG A 70 7.01 -9.43 25.39
N ASP A 71 7.53 -8.88 24.31
CA ASP A 71 8.92 -9.07 23.92
C ASP A 71 9.80 -8.08 24.68
N SER A 72 10.13 -8.45 25.92
CA SER A 72 10.86 -7.60 26.88
C SER A 72 12.38 -7.83 26.87
N HIS A 73 12.91 -8.64 25.95
CA HIS A 73 14.36 -8.86 25.88
C HIS A 73 15.09 -7.60 25.42
N PRO A 74 15.95 -7.00 26.25
CA PRO A 74 16.60 -5.72 25.94
C PRO A 74 17.57 -5.79 24.74
N ASP A 75 18.05 -7.01 24.44
CA ASP A 75 19.03 -7.24 23.34
C ASP A 75 18.34 -7.54 21.99
N VAL A 76 17.00 -7.53 21.93
CA VAL A 76 16.24 -7.78 20.71
C VAL A 76 15.80 -6.46 20.10
N GLN A 77 16.26 -6.16 18.88
CA GLN A 77 15.77 -5.01 18.12
C GLN A 77 14.38 -5.30 17.57
N LYS A 78 13.44 -4.45 17.87
CA LYS A 78 12.07 -4.50 17.34
C LYS A 78 11.99 -3.73 16.04
N VAL A 79 11.27 -4.27 15.07
CA VAL A 79 10.98 -3.61 13.79
C VAL A 79 9.50 -3.69 13.53
N ILE A 80 8.84 -2.56 13.38
CA ILE A 80 7.43 -2.47 12.99
C ILE A 80 7.37 -2.21 11.49
N VAL A 81 6.54 -2.96 10.76
CA VAL A 81 6.33 -2.74 9.33
C VAL A 81 4.84 -2.74 8.98
N SER A 82 4.43 -1.75 8.18
CA SER A 82 3.06 -1.61 7.69
C SER A 82 3.02 -0.95 6.31
N ASP A 83 2.03 -1.33 5.50
CA ASP A 83 1.60 -0.48 4.38
C ASP A 83 0.98 0.80 4.95
N SER A 84 1.19 1.94 4.31
CA SER A 84 0.52 3.21 4.64
C SER A 84 -0.92 3.25 4.13
N VAL A 85 -1.13 2.68 2.94
CA VAL A 85 -2.43 2.42 2.31
C VAL A 85 -2.42 1.01 1.77
N PHE A 86 -3.34 0.18 2.24
CA PHE A 86 -3.41 -1.23 1.86
C PHE A 86 -4.02 -1.42 0.47
N SER A 87 -3.32 -2.13 -0.38
CA SER A 87 -3.69 -2.32 -1.80
C SER A 87 -4.98 -3.09 -2.01
N THR A 88 -5.38 -3.92 -1.05
CA THR A 88 -6.55 -4.80 -1.13
C THR A 88 -7.86 -4.08 -0.85
N ASN A 89 -7.87 -3.13 0.10
CA ASN A 89 -9.09 -2.51 0.60
C ASN A 89 -9.05 -0.97 0.68
N GLY A 90 -7.88 -0.37 0.40
CA GLY A 90 -7.71 1.09 0.50
C GLY A 90 -7.71 1.63 1.93
N ALA A 91 -7.65 0.77 2.94
CA ALA A 91 -7.55 1.21 4.33
C ALA A 91 -6.24 1.95 4.58
N LYS A 92 -6.27 2.97 5.45
CA LYS A 92 -5.10 3.77 5.80
C LYS A 92 -4.56 3.37 7.17
N ALA A 93 -3.25 3.19 7.28
CA ALA A 93 -2.59 3.06 8.56
C ALA A 93 -2.57 4.40 9.31
N ASP A 94 -2.73 4.35 10.63
CA ASP A 94 -2.50 5.49 11.52
C ASP A 94 -0.99 5.63 11.80
N ILE A 95 -0.34 6.44 10.98
CA ILE A 95 1.11 6.67 11.05
C ILE A 95 1.51 7.27 12.39
N ASN A 96 0.73 8.20 12.94
CA ASN A 96 1.04 8.83 14.22
C ASN A 96 1.03 7.79 15.35
N ARG A 97 0.09 6.87 15.33
CA ARG A 97 0.03 5.78 16.33
C ARG A 97 1.20 4.81 16.18
N LEU A 98 1.59 4.48 14.95
CA LEU A 98 2.79 3.66 14.68
C LEU A 98 4.07 4.34 15.15
N VAL A 99 4.23 5.66 14.92
CA VAL A 99 5.36 6.46 15.40
C VAL A 99 5.39 6.48 16.94
N ASN A 100 4.25 6.68 17.59
CA ASN A 100 4.18 6.65 19.05
C ASN A 100 4.60 5.28 19.62
N LEU A 101 4.17 4.18 19.01
CA LEU A 101 4.58 2.84 19.41
C LEU A 101 6.07 2.60 19.16
N LYS A 102 6.58 3.02 17.99
CA LYS A 102 8.02 2.98 17.69
C LYS A 102 8.84 3.67 18.77
N GLN A 103 8.48 4.89 19.14
CA GLN A 103 9.20 5.67 20.15
C GLN A 103 9.14 5.01 21.53
N ARG A 104 7.94 4.57 21.96
CA ARG A 104 7.71 3.94 23.26
C ARG A 104 8.49 2.64 23.43
N TYR A 105 8.60 1.84 22.39
CA TYR A 105 9.23 0.52 22.43
C TYR A 105 10.63 0.47 21.80
N ASN A 106 11.22 1.63 21.49
CA ASN A 106 12.53 1.77 20.83
C ASN A 106 12.66 0.86 19.59
N ALA A 107 11.61 0.87 18.75
CA ALA A 107 11.55 0.07 17.54
C ALA A 107 12.06 0.87 16.32
N ILE A 108 12.38 0.16 15.24
CA ILE A 108 12.56 0.72 13.90
C ILE A 108 11.21 0.68 13.21
N LEU A 109 10.84 1.74 12.49
CA LEU A 109 9.59 1.83 11.74
C LEU A 109 9.84 1.85 10.23
N ILE A 110 9.25 0.86 9.55
CA ILE A 110 9.28 0.71 8.09
C ILE A 110 7.86 0.92 7.55
N ILE A 111 7.69 1.83 6.59
CA ILE A 111 6.40 2.09 5.95
C ILE A 111 6.50 1.86 4.44
N ASP A 112 5.66 0.97 3.90
CA ASP A 112 5.45 0.88 2.45
C ASP A 112 4.41 1.92 2.02
N ALA A 113 4.86 2.92 1.28
CA ALA A 113 4.06 4.02 0.80
C ALA A 113 3.67 3.89 -0.69
N SER A 114 3.67 2.67 -1.23
CA SER A 114 3.42 2.41 -2.65
C SER A 114 2.09 2.94 -3.17
N HIS A 115 1.05 2.98 -2.31
CA HIS A 115 -0.29 3.47 -2.67
C HIS A 115 -0.62 4.86 -2.09
N SER A 116 0.37 5.56 -1.54
CA SER A 116 0.15 6.85 -0.88
C SER A 116 1.16 7.91 -1.27
N LEU A 117 2.42 7.53 -1.56
CA LEU A 117 3.49 8.46 -1.91
C LEU A 117 3.18 9.14 -3.26
N GLY A 118 3.06 10.46 -3.25
CA GLY A 118 2.69 11.26 -4.42
C GLY A 118 1.19 11.57 -4.51
N LEU A 119 0.34 11.04 -3.62
CA LEU A 119 -1.10 11.30 -3.57
C LEU A 119 -1.56 12.20 -2.42
N ASN A 120 -0.64 12.73 -1.60
CA ASN A 120 -0.93 13.43 -0.35
C ASN A 120 -1.78 12.59 0.65
N LEU A 121 -1.70 11.27 0.55
CA LEU A 121 -2.34 10.34 1.48
C LEU A 121 -1.38 9.90 2.59
N PHE A 122 -0.13 10.28 2.48
CA PHE A 122 0.96 9.94 3.38
C PHE A 122 1.87 11.15 3.53
N GLU A 123 2.06 11.58 4.76
CA GLU A 123 3.07 12.57 5.12
C GLU A 123 4.32 11.85 5.62
N CYS A 124 5.47 12.16 5.02
CA CYS A 124 6.74 11.63 5.48
C CYS A 124 7.06 12.24 6.84
N HIS A 125 6.87 11.46 7.90
CA HIS A 125 7.16 11.86 9.26
C HIS A 125 8.66 11.65 9.54
N ALA A 126 9.31 12.62 10.19
CA ALA A 126 10.75 12.56 10.51
C ALA A 126 11.15 11.34 11.38
N ASP A 127 10.19 10.77 12.11
CA ASP A 127 10.41 9.59 12.95
C ASP A 127 10.23 8.25 12.23
N ILE A 128 9.94 8.24 10.92
CA ILE A 128 9.95 7.00 10.14
C ILE A 128 11.40 6.72 9.70
N ASP A 129 11.89 5.52 9.98
CA ASP A 129 13.28 5.18 9.66
C ASP A 129 13.48 4.80 8.19
N ILE A 130 12.52 4.07 7.62
CA ILE A 130 12.58 3.60 6.24
C ILE A 130 11.19 3.74 5.60
N VAL A 131 11.15 4.38 4.45
CA VAL A 131 9.99 4.36 3.55
C VAL A 131 10.35 3.59 2.29
N THR A 132 9.52 2.62 1.91
CA THR A 132 9.60 1.96 0.60
C THR A 132 8.45 2.40 -0.27
N SER A 133 8.59 2.37 -1.58
CA SER A 133 7.50 2.68 -2.50
C SER A 133 7.71 2.04 -3.87
N SER A 134 6.62 1.65 -4.51
CA SER A 134 6.60 1.36 -5.95
C SER A 134 6.37 2.65 -6.74
N LEU A 135 7.19 2.88 -7.75
CA LEU A 135 7.03 4.02 -8.66
C LEU A 135 6.02 3.74 -9.79
N SER A 136 5.45 2.53 -9.86
CA SER A 136 4.48 2.15 -10.90
C SER A 136 3.03 2.55 -10.61
N LYS A 137 2.78 3.24 -9.51
CA LYS A 137 1.45 3.69 -9.07
C LYS A 137 1.26 5.18 -9.44
N ALA A 138 1.14 6.06 -8.46
CA ALA A 138 0.91 7.47 -8.67
C ALA A 138 1.99 8.17 -9.52
N TRP A 139 3.21 7.65 -9.50
CA TRP A 139 4.31 8.22 -10.28
C TRP A 139 4.26 7.87 -11.78
N GLY A 140 3.50 6.85 -12.17
CA GLY A 140 3.41 6.40 -13.57
C GLY A 140 4.74 5.95 -14.18
N ALA A 141 5.74 5.61 -13.35
CA ALA A 141 7.05 5.15 -13.76
C ALA A 141 7.25 3.67 -13.41
N HIS A 142 8.32 3.05 -13.89
CA HIS A 142 8.72 1.73 -13.43
C HIS A 142 9.83 1.87 -12.40
N GLY A 143 9.82 1.03 -11.35
CA GLY A 143 10.88 1.01 -10.36
C GLY A 143 10.35 0.94 -8.92
N GLY A 144 11.31 0.92 -8.01
CA GLY A 144 11.09 1.02 -6.56
C GLY A 144 11.96 2.13 -5.96
N LEU A 145 11.54 2.61 -4.81
CA LEU A 145 12.20 3.67 -4.06
C LEU A 145 12.37 3.22 -2.61
N ILE A 146 13.53 3.51 -2.03
CA ILE A 146 13.74 3.52 -0.58
C ILE A 146 14.20 4.92 -0.19
N LEU A 147 13.58 5.46 0.86
CA LEU A 147 13.98 6.70 1.53
C LEU A 147 14.44 6.33 2.94
N SER A 148 15.60 6.83 3.38
CA SER A 148 16.15 6.52 4.70
C SER A 148 17.25 7.50 5.10
N SER A 149 17.86 7.28 6.28
CA SER A 149 19.13 7.90 6.63
C SER A 149 20.26 7.39 5.73
N LYS A 150 21.36 8.14 5.69
CA LYS A 150 22.57 7.77 4.97
C LYS A 150 23.13 6.43 5.44
N ASP A 151 23.16 6.20 6.75
CA ASP A 151 23.70 4.97 7.34
C ASP A 151 22.88 3.73 6.92
N ILE A 152 21.55 3.83 6.91
CA ILE A 152 20.66 2.76 6.44
C ILE A 152 20.86 2.52 4.95
N LYS A 153 20.96 3.58 4.13
CA LYS A 153 21.26 3.46 2.71
C LYS A 153 22.58 2.69 2.50
N ASP A 154 23.63 3.04 3.22
CA ASP A 154 24.94 2.39 3.09
C ASP A 154 24.88 0.90 3.49
N LEU A 155 24.09 0.55 4.51
CA LEU A 155 23.79 -0.84 4.85
C LEU A 155 23.06 -1.57 3.72
N ILE A 156 22.07 -0.92 3.08
CA ILE A 156 21.33 -1.52 1.98
C ILE A 156 22.23 -1.76 0.77
N ILE A 157 23.10 -0.82 0.42
CA ILE A 157 24.09 -0.98 -0.66
C ILE A 157 25.00 -2.18 -0.42
N ASN A 158 25.35 -2.47 0.84
CA ASN A 158 26.26 -3.56 1.19
C ASN A 158 25.58 -4.91 1.45
N LYS A 159 24.27 -4.92 1.79
CA LYS A 159 23.54 -6.14 2.20
C LYS A 159 22.29 -6.42 1.37
N GLY A 160 21.76 -5.44 0.66
CA GLY A 160 20.52 -5.55 -0.12
C GLY A 160 20.71 -6.42 -1.38
N ARG A 161 20.42 -7.70 -1.28
CA ARG A 161 20.67 -8.67 -2.35
C ARG A 161 19.97 -8.36 -3.66
N SER A 162 18.75 -7.87 -3.61
CA SER A 162 17.98 -7.47 -4.81
C SER A 162 18.56 -6.24 -5.50
N LEU A 163 19.36 -5.42 -4.80
CA LEU A 163 20.12 -4.32 -5.38
C LEU A 163 21.45 -4.81 -5.97
N ILE A 164 22.22 -5.59 -5.20
CA ILE A 164 23.59 -5.97 -5.53
C ILE A 164 23.66 -6.94 -6.70
N TYR A 165 22.74 -7.91 -6.74
CA TYR A 165 22.74 -9.02 -7.71
C TYR A 165 21.73 -8.87 -8.83
N SER A 166 21.29 -7.64 -9.08
CA SER A 166 20.37 -7.27 -10.16
C SER A 166 21.02 -6.23 -11.08
N SER A 167 20.61 -6.21 -12.35
CA SER A 167 20.99 -5.12 -13.25
C SER A 167 20.27 -3.84 -12.84
N SER A 168 20.94 -2.69 -13.00
CA SER A 168 20.32 -1.39 -12.76
C SER A 168 19.29 -1.04 -13.83
N LEU A 169 18.38 -0.13 -13.50
CA LEU A 169 17.50 0.50 -14.48
C LEU A 169 18.32 1.23 -15.55
N PRO A 170 17.88 1.21 -16.81
CA PRO A 170 18.53 1.99 -17.87
C PRO A 170 18.52 3.49 -17.55
N SER A 171 19.57 4.20 -17.96
CA SER A 171 19.72 5.63 -17.66
C SER A 171 18.59 6.51 -18.19
N TYR A 172 18.00 6.18 -19.34
CA TYR A 172 16.83 6.88 -19.87
C TYR A 172 15.60 6.74 -18.96
N HIS A 173 15.49 5.60 -18.28
CA HIS A 173 14.39 5.36 -17.34
C HIS A 173 14.58 6.13 -16.04
N LEU A 174 15.82 6.26 -15.56
CA LEU A 174 16.14 7.12 -14.40
C LEU A 174 15.80 8.59 -14.70
N TYR A 175 16.06 9.04 -15.91
CA TYR A 175 15.64 10.38 -16.35
C TYR A 175 14.11 10.51 -16.36
N PHE A 176 13.38 9.49 -16.83
CA PHE A 176 11.92 9.47 -16.79
C PHE A 176 11.39 9.55 -15.34
N ILE A 177 11.98 8.80 -14.40
CA ILE A 177 11.63 8.88 -12.98
C ILE A 177 11.85 10.30 -12.43
N GLN A 178 12.94 10.97 -12.82
CA GLN A 178 13.23 12.34 -12.41
C GLN A 178 12.16 13.32 -12.92
N VAL A 179 11.75 13.21 -14.17
CA VAL A 179 10.68 14.03 -14.76
C VAL A 179 9.34 13.73 -14.07
N SER A 180 9.05 12.45 -13.82
CA SER A 180 7.84 12.05 -13.08
C SER A 180 7.81 12.64 -11.67
N LEU A 181 8.92 12.63 -10.95
CA LEU A 181 9.03 13.26 -9.63
C LEU A 181 8.67 14.75 -9.69
N GLN A 182 9.18 15.46 -10.69
CA GLN A 182 8.87 16.88 -10.87
C GLN A 182 7.35 17.10 -11.03
N HIS A 183 6.69 16.28 -11.86
CA HIS A 183 5.23 16.34 -12.00
C HIS A 183 4.50 15.98 -10.70
N VAL A 184 4.96 14.97 -9.96
CA VAL A 184 4.37 14.63 -8.65
C VAL A 184 4.48 15.78 -7.65
N ILE A 185 5.57 16.56 -7.71
CA ILE A 185 5.76 17.73 -6.84
C ILE A 185 4.85 18.89 -7.25
N GLU A 186 4.80 19.22 -8.52
CA GLU A 186 4.20 20.44 -9.05
C GLU A 186 2.69 20.31 -9.32
N ASP A 187 2.22 19.13 -9.71
CA ASP A 187 0.85 18.92 -10.18
C ASP A 187 -0.13 18.62 -9.03
N THR A 188 -0.66 19.68 -8.42
CA THR A 188 -1.70 19.56 -7.39
C THR A 188 -3.07 19.25 -7.99
N TYR A 189 -3.35 19.73 -9.21
CA TYR A 189 -4.64 19.59 -9.86
C TYR A 189 -5.08 18.14 -10.05
N ARG A 190 -4.17 17.24 -10.44
CA ARG A 190 -4.50 15.81 -10.60
C ARG A 190 -4.87 15.17 -9.28
N ARG A 191 -4.19 15.52 -8.20
CA ARG A 191 -4.51 15.03 -6.84
C ARG A 191 -5.85 15.55 -6.36
N GLU A 192 -6.12 16.83 -6.57
CA GLU A 192 -7.40 17.46 -6.21
C GLU A 192 -8.56 16.82 -6.96
N LYS A 193 -8.44 16.63 -8.29
CA LYS A 193 -9.43 15.92 -9.09
C LYS A 193 -9.66 14.49 -8.58
N LEU A 194 -8.59 13.75 -8.28
CA LEU A 194 -8.70 12.37 -7.80
C LEU A 194 -9.38 12.30 -6.43
N ASN A 195 -9.10 13.24 -5.54
CA ASN A 195 -9.78 13.34 -4.26
C ASN A 195 -11.28 13.65 -4.44
N ALA A 196 -11.63 14.62 -5.29
CA ALA A 196 -13.02 14.94 -5.60
C ALA A 196 -13.78 13.73 -6.20
N LEU A 197 -13.15 12.98 -7.12
CA LEU A 197 -13.71 11.74 -7.66
C LEU A 197 -13.88 10.66 -6.57
N SER A 198 -12.93 10.56 -5.64
CA SER A 198 -13.01 9.63 -4.52
C SER A 198 -14.16 9.96 -3.57
N GLU A 199 -14.40 11.24 -3.30
CA GLU A 199 -15.54 11.72 -2.50
C GLU A 199 -16.87 11.51 -3.24
N TYR A 200 -16.93 11.80 -4.54
CA TYR A 200 -18.11 11.56 -5.36
C TYR A 200 -18.48 10.07 -5.40
N PHE A 201 -17.49 9.19 -5.59
CA PHE A 201 -17.68 7.74 -5.50
C PHE A 201 -18.27 7.34 -4.15
N ASN A 202 -17.71 7.88 -3.06
CA ASN A 202 -18.16 7.55 -1.70
C ASN A 202 -19.62 7.93 -1.46
N HIS A 203 -20.08 9.04 -2.03
CA HIS A 203 -21.48 9.44 -1.94
C HIS A 203 -22.40 8.41 -2.61
N GLN A 204 -22.13 8.05 -3.86
CA GLN A 204 -22.89 7.02 -4.60
C GLN A 204 -22.82 5.64 -3.91
N PHE A 205 -21.64 5.30 -3.36
CA PHE A 205 -21.43 4.03 -2.69
C PHE A 205 -22.28 3.88 -1.43
N MET A 206 -22.40 4.93 -0.62
CA MET A 206 -23.19 4.91 0.60
C MET A 206 -24.70 4.77 0.32
N GLU A 207 -25.18 5.23 -0.83
CA GLU A 207 -26.57 5.04 -1.24
C GLU A 207 -26.88 3.58 -1.55
N LEU A 208 -25.96 2.88 -2.24
CA LEU A 208 -26.19 1.49 -2.68
C LEU A 208 -25.71 0.46 -1.65
N PHE A 209 -24.61 0.75 -0.94
CA PHE A 209 -23.95 -0.17 0.01
C PHE A 209 -23.79 0.43 1.41
N PRO A 210 -24.86 0.86 2.10
CA PRO A 210 -24.75 1.63 3.36
C PRO A 210 -24.06 0.89 4.49
N ASN A 211 -24.00 -0.45 4.43
CA ASN A 211 -23.43 -1.29 5.50
C ASN A 211 -22.01 -1.80 5.17
N GLN A 212 -21.45 -1.43 4.03
CA GLN A 212 -20.10 -1.84 3.65
C GLN A 212 -19.04 -0.84 4.12
N PRO A 213 -17.81 -1.31 4.41
CA PRO A 213 -16.73 -0.42 4.80
C PRO A 213 -16.34 0.53 3.65
N LEU A 214 -16.19 1.80 3.97
CA LEU A 214 -15.85 2.86 3.04
C LEU A 214 -14.37 3.22 3.10
N SER A 215 -13.72 3.32 1.95
CA SER A 215 -12.36 3.83 1.83
C SER A 215 -12.33 5.30 1.42
N ASN A 216 -11.50 6.10 2.12
CA ASN A 216 -11.22 7.50 1.75
C ASN A 216 -9.99 7.64 0.84
N THR A 217 -9.61 6.55 0.15
CA THR A 217 -8.52 6.54 -0.84
C THR A 217 -9.08 6.24 -2.24
N PRO A 218 -8.31 6.40 -3.32
CA PRO A 218 -8.75 6.01 -4.66
C PRO A 218 -8.99 4.50 -4.85
N ILE A 219 -8.64 3.67 -3.87
CA ILE A 219 -8.92 2.23 -3.90
C ILE A 219 -10.25 1.98 -3.21
N LYS A 220 -11.21 1.43 -3.94
CA LYS A 220 -12.58 1.18 -3.50
C LYS A 220 -12.89 -0.31 -3.59
N ASN A 221 -13.69 -0.80 -2.65
CA ASN A 221 -14.08 -2.20 -2.60
C ASN A 221 -15.61 -2.35 -2.55
N ILE A 222 -16.11 -3.32 -3.31
CA ILE A 222 -17.44 -3.87 -3.14
C ILE A 222 -17.28 -5.30 -2.68
N VAL A 223 -17.62 -5.58 -1.44
CA VAL A 223 -17.57 -6.92 -0.86
C VAL A 223 -18.81 -7.68 -1.30
N CYS A 224 -18.63 -8.87 -1.85
CA CYS A 224 -19.71 -9.70 -2.35
C CYS A 224 -20.01 -10.86 -1.38
N ASP A 225 -21.25 -11.29 -1.30
CA ASP A 225 -21.69 -12.34 -0.37
C ASP A 225 -21.12 -13.73 -0.72
N SER A 226 -20.87 -13.98 -1.99
CA SER A 226 -20.39 -15.26 -2.49
C SER A 226 -19.49 -15.11 -3.72
N LEU A 227 -18.74 -16.18 -4.04
CA LEU A 227 -17.98 -16.25 -5.29
C LEU A 227 -18.87 -16.19 -6.53
N VAL A 228 -20.08 -16.75 -6.45
CA VAL A 228 -21.05 -16.76 -7.55
C VAL A 228 -21.55 -15.34 -7.81
N SER A 229 -21.97 -14.63 -6.77
CA SER A 229 -22.41 -13.24 -6.87
C SER A 229 -21.30 -12.32 -7.38
N ALA A 230 -20.09 -12.47 -6.85
CA ALA A 230 -18.94 -11.68 -7.28
C ALA A 230 -18.59 -11.91 -8.76
N GLN A 231 -18.64 -13.17 -9.21
CA GLN A 231 -18.41 -13.50 -10.63
C GLN A 231 -19.49 -12.89 -11.53
N ALA A 232 -20.75 -13.04 -11.15
CA ALA A 232 -21.87 -12.49 -11.94
C ALA A 232 -21.80 -10.96 -12.06
N GLN A 233 -21.51 -10.27 -10.94
CA GLN A 233 -21.31 -8.82 -10.95
C GLN A 233 -20.10 -8.41 -11.80
N TYR A 234 -18.98 -9.14 -11.69
CA TYR A 234 -17.79 -8.90 -12.50
C TYR A 234 -18.09 -9.05 -13.99
N ASP A 235 -18.75 -10.14 -14.40
CA ASP A 235 -19.06 -10.42 -15.80
C ASP A 235 -20.03 -9.35 -16.37
N MET A 236 -21.05 -8.97 -15.61
CA MET A 236 -21.95 -7.90 -15.99
C MET A 236 -21.24 -6.55 -16.18
N LEU A 237 -20.36 -6.16 -15.25
CA LEU A 237 -19.57 -4.93 -15.39
C LEU A 237 -18.67 -5.00 -16.63
N PHE A 238 -18.05 -6.15 -16.86
CA PHE A 238 -17.18 -6.37 -18.01
C PHE A 238 -17.94 -6.28 -19.34
N GLU A 239 -19.13 -6.86 -19.44
CA GLU A 239 -20.03 -6.77 -20.61
C GLU A 239 -20.44 -5.32 -20.91
N HIS A 240 -20.56 -4.48 -19.86
CA HIS A 240 -20.82 -3.05 -20.01
C HIS A 240 -19.53 -2.21 -20.24
N GLY A 241 -18.38 -2.86 -20.47
CA GLY A 241 -17.10 -2.20 -20.73
C GLY A 241 -16.50 -1.53 -19.48
N ILE A 242 -16.86 -1.99 -18.30
CA ILE A 242 -16.32 -1.53 -17.03
C ILE A 242 -15.35 -2.60 -16.48
N PHE A 243 -14.07 -2.26 -16.45
CA PHE A 243 -13.03 -3.17 -16.00
C PHE A 243 -12.68 -2.91 -14.53
N VAL A 244 -12.90 -3.92 -13.66
CA VAL A 244 -12.56 -3.90 -12.24
C VAL A 244 -11.67 -5.10 -11.89
N SER A 245 -11.02 -5.08 -10.73
CA SER A 245 -10.25 -6.25 -10.26
C SER A 245 -11.15 -7.16 -9.43
N TYR A 246 -11.20 -8.44 -9.76
CA TYR A 246 -11.88 -9.46 -8.97
C TYR A 246 -10.89 -10.12 -8.00
N LEU A 247 -11.03 -9.83 -6.71
CA LEU A 247 -10.20 -10.39 -5.65
C LEU A 247 -10.93 -11.55 -4.96
N ARG A 248 -10.17 -12.63 -4.67
CA ARG A 248 -10.66 -13.83 -4.02
C ARG A 248 -9.56 -14.48 -3.17
N TYR A 249 -9.93 -15.50 -2.41
CA TYR A 249 -8.94 -16.27 -1.66
C TYR A 249 -7.79 -16.76 -2.57
N PRO A 250 -6.51 -16.72 -2.15
CA PRO A 250 -6.05 -16.36 -0.80
C PRO A 250 -5.82 -14.86 -0.56
N THR A 251 -6.02 -14.00 -1.55
CA THR A 251 -5.71 -12.55 -1.46
C THR A 251 -6.60 -11.82 -0.46
N VAL A 252 -7.87 -12.18 -0.42
CA VAL A 252 -8.88 -11.66 0.51
C VAL A 252 -9.73 -12.80 1.07
N SER A 253 -10.28 -12.60 2.27
CA SER A 253 -11.14 -13.61 2.92
C SER A 253 -12.55 -13.69 2.32
N GLN A 254 -13.05 -12.58 1.81
CA GLN A 254 -14.35 -12.48 1.14
C GLN A 254 -14.16 -12.02 -0.31
N PRO A 255 -14.92 -12.58 -1.26
CA PRO A 255 -14.86 -12.15 -2.66
C PRO A 255 -15.15 -10.66 -2.76
N THR A 256 -14.34 -9.94 -3.51
CA THR A 256 -14.38 -8.48 -3.55
C THR A 256 -14.12 -7.99 -4.96
N LEU A 257 -14.91 -7.04 -5.42
CA LEU A 257 -14.61 -6.26 -6.60
C LEU A 257 -13.86 -5.01 -6.17
N ARG A 258 -12.60 -4.86 -6.63
CA ARG A 258 -11.78 -3.70 -6.33
C ARG A 258 -11.77 -2.75 -7.51
N ILE A 259 -12.22 -1.52 -7.26
CA ILE A 259 -12.19 -0.39 -8.18
C ILE A 259 -10.98 0.49 -7.82
N SER A 260 -10.19 0.86 -8.81
CA SER A 260 -9.08 1.80 -8.65
C SER A 260 -9.37 3.06 -9.45
N LEU A 261 -9.70 4.13 -8.75
CA LEU A 261 -9.92 5.44 -9.38
C LEU A 261 -8.61 6.02 -9.85
N SER A 262 -8.65 6.71 -10.98
CA SER A 262 -7.52 7.43 -11.53
C SER A 262 -7.92 8.84 -11.95
N TYR A 263 -6.95 9.71 -12.18
CA TYR A 263 -7.15 11.05 -12.72
C TYR A 263 -7.91 11.06 -14.06
N PHE A 264 -7.81 9.98 -14.86
CA PHE A 264 -8.44 9.89 -16.18
C PHE A 264 -9.95 9.63 -16.13
N HIS A 265 -10.47 9.19 -14.99
CA HIS A 265 -11.91 9.06 -14.81
C HIS A 265 -12.58 10.42 -14.64
N ASP A 266 -13.89 10.43 -14.85
CA ASP A 266 -14.79 11.53 -14.51
C ASP A 266 -16.02 11.03 -13.74
N THR A 267 -16.95 11.92 -13.44
CA THR A 267 -18.19 11.57 -12.72
C THR A 267 -19.09 10.65 -13.52
N ASP A 268 -19.09 10.78 -14.86
CA ASP A 268 -19.91 9.95 -15.74
C ASP A 268 -19.47 8.48 -15.72
N ASP A 269 -18.14 8.23 -15.58
CA ASP A 269 -17.61 6.88 -15.39
C ASP A 269 -18.11 6.25 -14.08
N ILE A 270 -18.16 7.04 -13.01
CA ILE A 270 -18.66 6.60 -11.70
C ILE A 270 -20.16 6.36 -11.76
N ASP A 271 -20.93 7.26 -12.37
CA ASP A 271 -22.37 7.12 -12.53
C ASP A 271 -22.72 5.88 -13.36
N ARG A 272 -21.96 5.63 -14.43
CA ARG A 272 -22.11 4.43 -15.26
C ARG A 272 -21.89 3.16 -14.44
N LEU A 273 -20.86 3.11 -13.61
CA LEU A 273 -20.59 1.98 -12.71
C LEU A 273 -21.79 1.71 -11.81
N PHE A 274 -22.27 2.74 -11.09
CA PHE A 274 -23.36 2.57 -10.13
C PHE A 274 -24.71 2.29 -10.81
N ASN A 275 -24.96 2.83 -12.00
CA ASN A 275 -26.16 2.50 -12.77
C ASN A 275 -26.19 1.03 -13.20
N VAL A 276 -25.05 0.46 -13.60
CA VAL A 276 -24.96 -0.98 -13.91
C VAL A 276 -25.14 -1.82 -12.64
N MET A 277 -24.53 -1.41 -11.51
CA MET A 277 -24.69 -2.13 -10.25
C MET A 277 -26.14 -2.12 -9.73
N LYS A 278 -26.87 -1.01 -9.85
CA LYS A 278 -28.30 -0.92 -9.48
C LYS A 278 -29.17 -1.89 -10.29
N GLN A 279 -28.90 -2.07 -11.59
CA GLN A 279 -29.63 -3.04 -12.43
C GLN A 279 -29.44 -4.50 -11.97
N TYR A 280 -28.26 -4.82 -11.39
CA TYR A 280 -28.02 -6.14 -10.82
C TYR A 280 -28.91 -6.40 -9.61
N ASP A 281 -28.96 -5.46 -8.65
CA ASP A 281 -29.78 -5.58 -7.44
C ASP A 281 -31.28 -5.71 -7.74
N GLU A 282 -31.79 -4.96 -8.75
CA GLU A 282 -33.18 -5.05 -9.18
C GLU A 282 -33.51 -6.38 -9.87
N GLY A 283 -32.54 -6.97 -10.59
CA GLY A 283 -32.69 -8.26 -11.28
C GLY A 283 -32.75 -9.47 -10.33
N ASP A 284 -31.99 -9.45 -9.24
CA ASP A 284 -31.97 -10.52 -8.23
C ASP A 284 -33.25 -10.55 -7.34
N SER A 285 -34.03 -9.47 -7.34
CA SER A 285 -35.32 -9.40 -6.61
C SER A 285 -36.49 -10.14 -7.31
N TYR A 286 -36.26 -10.76 -8.47
CA TYR A 286 -37.28 -11.46 -9.27
C TYR A 286 -36.99 -12.98 -9.46
N VAL A 287 -36.07 -13.59 -8.71
CA VAL A 287 -35.79 -15.04 -8.78
C VAL A 287 -36.17 -15.76 -7.50
#